data_37cbbf5926717ce372307cb02404ea7e
#
_entry.id   37cbbf5926717ce372307cb02404ea7e
#
_cell.length_a   1.000
_cell.length_b   1.000
_cell.length_c   1.000
_cell.angle_alpha   90.00
_cell.angle_beta   90.00
_cell.angle_gamma   90.00
#
_symmetry.space_group_name_H-M   'P 1'
#
loop_
_entity.id
_entity.type
_entity.pdbx_description
1 polymer ?
#
loop_
_entity_poly.entity_id
_entity_poly.type
_entity_poly.pdbx_seq_one_letter_code
_entity_poly.pdbx_strand_id
1 'polypeptide(L)'
;MNNNDLLYEVALGKDSELIIITYAIKYSNCDFIHAVQVKPFIRSNYTKIFESKKLNNFVDIGYYDNPIIKTYGFTKKKELAELYKEKYEKLIKFAYYDNLISDKIETIDYYKTKEFELKKEIATINAKINSFN
;
A
#
# COMPACT_ATOMS: atom_id res chain seq x y z
N MET A 1 -9.68 -6.27 27.19
CA MET A 1 -9.05 -5.66 26.04
C MET A 1 -8.00 -6.59 25.44
N ASN A 2 -8.03 -6.75 24.18
CA ASN A 2 -7.08 -7.63 23.52
C ASN A 2 -5.79 -6.87 23.24
N ASN A 3 -4.70 -7.23 23.93
CA ASN A 3 -3.40 -6.61 23.72
C ASN A 3 -2.77 -6.98 22.37
N ASN A 4 -3.46 -7.81 21.58
CA ASN A 4 -2.95 -8.30 20.31
C ASN A 4 -3.52 -7.54 19.12
N ASP A 5 -4.21 -6.44 19.35
CA ASP A 5 -4.71 -5.63 18.26
C ASP A 5 -3.53 -5.04 17.50
N LEU A 6 -3.48 -5.34 16.22
CA LEU A 6 -2.41 -4.90 15.33
C LEU A 6 -2.96 -3.95 14.28
N LEU A 7 -2.08 -3.07 13.83
CA LEU A 7 -2.36 -2.11 12.77
C LEU A 7 -1.30 -2.27 11.70
N TYR A 8 -1.71 -2.27 10.45
CA TYR A 8 -0.83 -2.48 9.30
C TYR A 8 -0.86 -1.24 8.41
N GLU A 9 0.29 -0.66 8.20
CA GLU A 9 0.44 0.53 7.36
C GLU A 9 1.20 0.17 6.08
N VAL A 10 0.66 0.54 4.92
CA VAL A 10 1.38 0.42 3.66
C VAL A 10 2.14 1.73 3.45
N ALA A 11 3.44 1.66 3.36
CA ALA A 11 4.31 2.83 3.32
C ALA A 11 5.49 2.61 2.40
N LEU A 12 6.16 3.72 2.05
CA LEU A 12 7.38 3.69 1.26
C LEU A 12 8.56 3.48 2.18
N GLY A 13 9.36 2.46 1.90
CA GLY A 13 10.57 2.16 2.66
C GLY A 13 11.79 2.94 2.18
N LYS A 14 12.93 2.68 2.83
CA LYS A 14 14.19 3.40 2.56
C LYS A 14 14.66 3.27 1.12
N ASP A 15 14.47 2.12 0.51
CA ASP A 15 14.97 1.84 -0.83
C ASP A 15 13.92 2.13 -1.90
N SER A 16 12.97 3.00 -1.60
CA SER A 16 11.87 3.36 -2.49
C SER A 16 10.99 2.16 -2.85
N GLU A 17 10.95 1.15 -2.00
CA GLU A 17 10.07 0.01 -2.14
C GLU A 17 8.91 0.11 -1.16
N LEU A 18 7.80 -0.49 -1.52
CA LEU A 18 6.64 -0.52 -0.63
C LEU A 18 6.82 -1.59 0.43
N ILE A 19 6.50 -1.24 1.67
CA ILE A 19 6.59 -2.16 2.80
C ILE A 19 5.30 -2.07 3.62
N ILE A 20 5.07 -3.10 4.43
CA ILE A 20 4.01 -3.08 5.43
C ILE A 20 4.69 -2.93 6.80
N ILE A 21 4.32 -1.88 7.50
CA ILE A 21 4.79 -1.62 8.86
C ILE A 21 3.70 -2.09 9.81
N THR A 22 4.06 -2.93 10.77
CA THR A 22 3.12 -3.47 11.75
C THR A 22 3.30 -2.77 13.08
N TYR A 23 2.18 -2.35 13.66
CA TYR A 23 2.13 -1.67 14.96
C TYR A 23 1.24 -2.43 15.91
N ALA A 24 1.59 -2.39 17.19
CA ALA A 24 0.70 -2.87 18.27
C ALA A 24 -0.05 -1.67 18.81
N ILE A 25 -1.38 -1.76 18.81
CA ILE A 25 -2.23 -0.67 19.31
C ILE A 25 -2.17 -0.67 20.83
N LYS A 26 -1.77 0.47 21.39
CA LYS A 26 -1.70 0.63 22.85
C LYS A 26 -2.92 1.32 23.42
N TYR A 27 -3.50 2.24 22.65
CA TYR A 27 -4.64 3.03 23.07
C TYR A 27 -5.36 3.55 21.84
N SER A 28 -6.68 3.58 21.87
CA SER A 28 -7.43 4.18 20.75
C SER A 28 -8.73 4.78 21.28
N ASN A 29 -9.15 5.85 20.60
CA ASN A 29 -10.43 6.47 20.84
C ASN A 29 -11.05 6.86 19.50
N CYS A 30 -12.12 7.65 19.51
CA CYS A 30 -12.78 8.04 18.26
C CYS A 30 -11.92 8.96 17.40
N ASP A 31 -10.91 9.61 17.96
CA ASP A 31 -10.07 10.57 17.25
C ASP A 31 -8.72 10.00 16.83
N PHE A 32 -8.07 9.24 17.72
CA PHE A 32 -6.68 8.81 17.51
C PHE A 32 -6.44 7.37 17.90
N ILE A 33 -5.48 6.75 17.20
CA ILE A 33 -4.95 5.43 17.54
C ILE A 33 -3.46 5.63 17.88
N HIS A 34 -3.08 5.27 19.10
CA HIS A 34 -1.68 5.29 19.53
C HIS A 34 -1.11 3.89 19.43
N ALA A 35 -0.08 3.71 18.63
CA ALA A 35 0.47 2.40 18.35
C ALA A 35 2.00 2.43 18.35
N VAL A 36 2.59 1.29 18.70
CA VAL A 36 4.04 1.12 18.76
C VAL A 36 4.47 0.19 17.67
N GLN A 37 5.48 0.59 16.90
CA GLN A 37 5.98 -0.23 15.79
C GLN A 37 6.61 -1.51 16.32
N VAL A 38 6.19 -2.66 15.74
CA VAL A 38 6.75 -3.96 16.09
C VAL A 38 7.46 -4.62 14.91
N LYS A 39 7.11 -4.24 13.69
CA LYS A 39 7.76 -4.75 12.46
C LYS A 39 7.78 -3.66 11.41
N PRO A 40 8.83 -3.52 10.58
CA PRO A 40 10.12 -4.17 10.77
C PRO A 40 10.80 -3.72 12.05
N PHE A 41 11.75 -4.49 12.55
CA PHE A 41 12.41 -4.22 13.82
C PHE A 41 13.15 -2.88 13.79
N ILE A 42 13.01 -2.11 14.86
CA ILE A 42 13.76 -0.88 15.09
C ILE A 42 14.31 -0.90 16.51
N ARG A 43 15.46 -0.24 16.72
CA ARG A 43 16.15 -0.24 18.01
C ARG A 43 15.39 0.45 19.11
N SER A 44 14.70 1.53 18.80
CA SER A 44 13.92 2.29 19.76
C SER A 44 12.45 2.02 19.53
N ASN A 45 11.67 2.08 20.61
CA ASN A 45 10.24 1.97 20.52
C ASN A 45 9.69 3.19 19.79
N TYR A 46 9.28 2.99 18.56
CA TYR A 46 8.69 4.06 17.75
C TYR A 46 7.19 4.05 17.94
N THR A 47 6.68 5.14 18.48
CA THR A 47 5.25 5.35 18.68
C THR A 47 4.71 6.25 17.59
N LYS A 48 3.63 5.86 16.97
CA LYS A 48 2.97 6.64 15.94
C LYS A 48 1.51 6.86 16.33
N ILE A 49 1.02 8.05 16.03
CA ILE A 49 -0.37 8.42 16.28
C ILE A 49 -1.08 8.51 14.93
N PHE A 50 -2.16 7.75 14.78
CA PHE A 50 -2.97 7.72 13.57
C PHE A 50 -4.32 8.37 13.85
N GLU A 51 -4.88 9.03 12.85
CA GLU A 51 -6.25 9.54 12.96
C GLU A 51 -7.24 8.40 12.72
N SER A 52 -8.09 8.15 13.70
CA SER A 52 -9.04 7.01 13.67
C SER A 52 -9.95 7.04 12.45
N LYS A 53 -10.34 8.23 12.00
CA LYS A 53 -11.22 8.39 10.84
C LYS A 53 -10.60 7.96 9.53
N LYS A 54 -9.26 7.82 9.49
CA LYS A 54 -8.53 7.39 8.29
C LYS A 54 -8.32 5.89 8.23
N LEU A 55 -8.79 5.16 9.24
CA LEU A 55 -8.68 3.70 9.25
C LEU A 55 -9.40 3.12 8.03
N ASN A 56 -8.71 2.22 7.33
CA ASN A 56 -9.19 1.57 6.09
C ASN A 56 -9.34 2.51 4.91
N ASN A 57 -8.82 3.74 5.01
CA ASN A 57 -8.95 4.74 3.97
C ASN A 57 -7.61 4.85 3.23
N PHE A 58 -7.47 4.08 2.16
CA PHE A 58 -6.25 4.01 1.37
C PHE A 58 -6.29 5.01 0.23
N VAL A 59 -5.11 5.55 -0.11
CA VAL A 59 -4.95 6.51 -1.20
C VAL A 59 -5.39 5.86 -2.52
N ASP A 60 -6.12 6.60 -3.33
CA ASP A 60 -6.52 6.16 -4.66
C ASP A 60 -5.54 6.73 -5.69
N ILE A 61 -4.85 5.84 -6.39
CA ILE A 61 -3.94 6.24 -7.49
C ILE A 61 -4.35 5.49 -8.75
N GLY A 62 -4.26 6.18 -9.89
CA GLY A 62 -4.60 5.61 -11.17
C GLY A 62 -3.40 5.04 -11.92
N TYR A 63 -3.66 4.46 -13.08
CA TYR A 63 -2.63 3.78 -13.88
C TYR A 63 -1.49 4.68 -14.32
N TYR A 64 -1.79 5.94 -14.60
CA TYR A 64 -0.80 6.85 -15.16
C TYR A 64 -0.26 7.81 -14.11
N ASP A 65 -0.68 7.64 -12.86
CA ASP A 65 -0.21 8.48 -11.76
C ASP A 65 1.16 8.01 -11.30
N ASN A 66 2.02 8.97 -10.97
CA ASN A 66 3.33 8.66 -10.41
C ASN A 66 3.55 9.50 -9.15
N PRO A 67 2.72 9.30 -8.11
CA PRO A 67 2.83 10.10 -6.90
C PRO A 67 3.99 9.62 -6.03
N ILE A 68 4.63 10.57 -5.35
CA ILE A 68 5.58 10.27 -4.29
C ILE A 68 4.81 10.33 -2.98
N ILE A 69 4.44 9.18 -2.45
CA ILE A 69 3.62 9.07 -1.24
C ILE A 69 4.40 8.29 -0.19
N LYS A 70 4.50 8.84 1.02
CA LYS A 70 5.19 8.16 2.12
C LYS A 70 4.31 7.12 2.78
N THR A 71 3.04 7.44 2.99
CA THR A 71 2.07 6.56 3.64
C THR A 71 0.85 6.44 2.75
N TYR A 72 0.48 5.23 2.40
CA TYR A 72 -0.64 4.96 1.50
C TYR A 72 -1.94 4.69 2.25
N GLY A 73 -1.86 4.26 3.50
CA GLY A 73 -3.01 3.97 4.32
C GLY A 73 -2.72 2.90 5.37
N PHE A 74 -3.68 2.66 6.23
CA PHE A 74 -3.51 1.69 7.31
C PHE A 74 -4.84 1.00 7.61
N THR A 75 -4.75 -0.23 8.13
CA THR A 75 -5.91 -1.06 8.42
C THR A 75 -5.55 -2.05 9.52
N LYS A 76 -6.58 -2.57 10.19
CA LYS A 76 -6.41 -3.66 11.16
C LYS A 76 -6.39 -5.03 10.46
N LYS A 77 -6.71 -5.08 9.17
CA LYS A 77 -6.81 -6.33 8.42
C LYS A 77 -5.53 -6.55 7.61
N LYS A 78 -4.72 -7.51 8.05
CA LYS A 78 -3.43 -7.79 7.38
C LYS A 78 -3.59 -8.10 5.91
N GLU A 79 -4.58 -8.93 5.57
CA GLU A 79 -4.81 -9.32 4.18
C GLU A 79 -5.17 -8.12 3.30
N LEU A 80 -5.92 -7.18 3.85
CA LEU A 80 -6.26 -5.96 3.12
C LEU A 80 -5.03 -5.10 2.85
N ALA A 81 -4.14 -4.97 3.84
CA ALA A 81 -2.89 -4.24 3.65
C ALA A 81 -2.03 -4.90 2.56
N GLU A 82 -1.96 -6.23 2.58
CA GLU A 82 -1.20 -6.97 1.56
C GLU A 82 -1.78 -6.77 0.16
N LEU A 83 -3.10 -6.74 0.04
CA LEU A 83 -3.76 -6.50 -1.25
C LEU A 83 -3.46 -5.09 -1.77
N TYR A 84 -3.52 -4.09 -0.92
CA TYR A 84 -3.20 -2.72 -1.34
C TYR A 84 -1.73 -2.56 -1.70
N LYS A 85 -0.83 -3.19 -0.93
CA LYS A 85 0.59 -3.18 -1.27
C LYS A 85 0.82 -3.76 -2.66
N GLU A 86 0.24 -4.92 -2.93
CA GLU A 86 0.36 -5.57 -4.23
C GLU A 86 -0.23 -4.70 -5.34
N LYS A 87 -1.38 -4.11 -5.11
CA LYS A 87 -2.01 -3.21 -6.08
C LYS A 87 -1.10 -2.04 -6.42
N TYR A 88 -0.56 -1.37 -5.40
CA TYR A 88 0.31 -0.21 -5.63
C TYR A 88 1.60 -0.60 -6.33
N GLU A 89 2.17 -1.75 -6.00
CA GLU A 89 3.36 -2.25 -6.69
C GLU A 89 3.10 -2.45 -8.18
N LYS A 90 1.93 -2.98 -8.51
CA LYS A 90 1.57 -3.20 -9.92
C LYS A 90 1.26 -1.89 -10.64
N LEU A 91 0.67 -0.93 -9.95
CA LEU A 91 0.42 0.40 -10.53
C LEU A 91 1.73 1.13 -10.82
N ILE A 92 2.70 1.03 -9.91
CA ILE A 92 4.03 1.62 -10.11
C ILE A 92 4.72 0.96 -11.30
N LYS A 93 4.63 -0.35 -11.39
CA LYS A 93 5.20 -1.09 -12.52
C LYS A 93 4.52 -0.72 -13.84
N PHE A 94 3.21 -0.53 -13.83
CA PHE A 94 2.46 -0.08 -15.00
C PHE A 94 2.98 1.28 -15.48
N ALA A 95 3.15 2.23 -14.58
CA ALA A 95 3.66 3.56 -14.92
C ALA A 95 5.07 3.47 -15.50
N TYR A 96 5.90 2.57 -14.97
CA TYR A 96 7.24 2.33 -15.49
C TYR A 96 7.20 1.86 -16.95
N TYR A 97 6.35 0.86 -17.25
CA TYR A 97 6.21 0.38 -18.62
C TYR A 97 5.62 1.45 -19.55
N ASP A 98 4.69 2.24 -19.05
CA ASP A 98 4.10 3.33 -19.83
C ASP A 98 5.14 4.36 -20.23
N ASN A 99 6.07 4.69 -19.32
CA ASN A 99 7.17 5.60 -19.63
C ASN A 99 8.11 5.00 -20.68
N LEU A 100 8.37 3.69 -20.62
CA LEU A 100 9.19 3.01 -21.62
C LEU A 100 8.52 3.02 -22.99
N ILE A 101 7.20 2.87 -23.04
CA ILE A 101 6.47 2.95 -24.32
C ILE A 101 6.61 4.34 -24.92
N SER A 102 6.56 5.38 -24.10
CA SER A 102 6.71 6.75 -24.57
C SER A 102 8.09 7.03 -25.16
N ASP A 103 9.14 6.36 -24.63
CA ASP A 103 10.51 6.63 -24.97
C ASP A 103 11.09 5.68 -26.03
N LYS A 104 10.53 4.47 -26.19
CA LYS A 104 11.08 3.41 -27.00
C LYS A 104 10.05 2.82 -27.95
N ILE A 105 10.18 3.12 -29.22
CA ILE A 105 9.22 2.68 -30.24
C ILE A 105 9.38 1.21 -30.60
N GLU A 106 10.60 0.70 -30.68
CA GLU A 106 10.86 -0.65 -31.15
C GLU A 106 10.44 -1.78 -30.23
N THR A 107 10.13 -1.47 -28.98
CA THR A 107 9.72 -2.48 -28.00
C THR A 107 8.29 -2.27 -27.49
N ILE A 108 7.51 -1.49 -28.23
CA ILE A 108 6.21 -1.04 -27.76
C ILE A 108 5.23 -2.20 -27.53
N ASP A 109 5.24 -3.20 -28.42
CA ASP A 109 4.30 -4.33 -28.29
C ASP A 109 4.57 -5.16 -27.04
N TYR A 110 5.84 -5.36 -26.71
CA TYR A 110 6.21 -6.07 -25.48
C TYR A 110 5.68 -5.34 -24.25
N TYR A 111 5.92 -4.04 -24.16
CA TYR A 111 5.49 -3.26 -23.00
C TYR A 111 3.98 -3.12 -22.94
N LYS A 112 3.31 -3.01 -24.08
CA LYS A 112 1.84 -2.98 -24.10
C LYS A 112 1.24 -4.29 -23.59
N THR A 113 1.87 -5.42 -23.92
CA THR A 113 1.44 -6.72 -23.38
C THR A 113 1.60 -6.74 -21.87
N LYS A 114 2.72 -6.22 -21.35
CA LYS A 114 2.95 -6.14 -19.91
C LYS A 114 1.92 -5.26 -19.22
N GLU A 115 1.58 -4.11 -19.82
CA GLU A 115 0.53 -3.24 -19.28
C GLU A 115 -0.82 -3.95 -19.22
N PHE A 116 -1.16 -4.68 -20.27
CA PHE A 116 -2.43 -5.41 -20.34
C PHE A 116 -2.50 -6.48 -19.25
N GLU A 117 -1.42 -7.23 -19.04
CA GLU A 117 -1.35 -8.23 -17.98
C GLU A 117 -1.51 -7.59 -16.61
N LEU A 118 -0.84 -6.45 -16.38
CA LEU A 118 -0.91 -5.72 -15.11
C LEU A 118 -2.33 -5.22 -14.85
N LYS A 119 -3.03 -4.72 -15.86
CA LYS A 119 -4.42 -4.27 -15.71
C LYS A 119 -5.33 -5.42 -15.26
N LYS A 120 -5.13 -6.61 -15.81
CA LYS A 120 -5.88 -7.80 -15.39
C LYS A 120 -5.60 -8.17 -13.95
N GLU A 121 -4.32 -8.15 -13.57
CA GLU A 121 -3.92 -8.46 -12.20
C GLU A 121 -4.48 -7.45 -11.21
N ILE A 122 -4.44 -6.16 -11.56
CA ILE A 122 -4.99 -5.09 -10.72
C ILE A 122 -6.51 -5.24 -10.59
N ALA A 123 -7.21 -5.59 -11.66
CA ALA A 123 -8.66 -5.81 -11.60
C ALA A 123 -8.99 -6.97 -10.65
N THR A 124 -8.19 -8.03 -10.67
CA THR A 124 -8.36 -9.16 -9.75
C THR A 124 -8.15 -8.73 -8.31
N ILE A 125 -7.11 -7.92 -8.06
CA ILE A 125 -6.83 -7.41 -6.72
C ILE A 125 -7.96 -6.50 -6.25
N ASN A 126 -8.47 -5.62 -7.12
CA ASN A 126 -9.59 -4.74 -6.78
C ASN A 126 -10.84 -5.52 -6.38
N ALA A 127 -11.12 -6.64 -7.09
CA ALA A 127 -12.24 -7.50 -6.73
C ALA A 127 -12.06 -8.09 -5.33
N LYS A 128 -10.84 -8.52 -4.98
CA LYS A 128 -10.54 -9.04 -3.65
C LYS A 128 -10.67 -7.95 -2.59
N ILE A 129 -10.19 -6.74 -2.86
CA ILE A 129 -10.33 -5.60 -1.95
C ILE A 129 -11.80 -5.32 -1.69
N ASN A 130 -12.61 -5.29 -2.75
CA ASN A 130 -14.04 -5.02 -2.63
C ASN A 130 -14.76 -6.06 -1.78
N SER A 131 -14.25 -7.29 -1.73
CA SER A 131 -14.86 -8.34 -0.92
C SER A 131 -14.68 -8.11 0.58
N PHE A 132 -13.79 -7.20 0.99
CA PHE A 132 -13.63 -6.83 2.40
C PHE A 132 -14.64 -5.78 2.86
N ASN A 133 -15.43 -5.24 1.96
CA ASN A 133 -16.40 -4.19 2.30
C ASN A 133 -17.81 -4.73 2.58
#